data_03b9240c238beced77fc663a233f6ded
#
_entry.id   03b9240c238beced77fc663a233f6ded
#
_cell.length_a   1.000
_cell.length_b   1.000
_cell.length_c   1.000
_cell.angle_alpha   90.00
_cell.angle_beta   90.00
_cell.angle_gamma   90.00
#
_symmetry.space_group_name_H-M   'P 1'
#
loop_
_entity.id
_entity.type
_entity.pdbx_description
1 polymer ?
#
loop_
_entity_poly.entity_id
_entity_poly.type
_entity_poly.pdbx_seq_one_letter_code
_entity_poly.pdbx_strand_id
1 'polypeptide(L)'
;MEEPAQKKKVFLVDNPVSGTTDSFIRREAFLQHFEEHQWACEVYETTPDETVSDAVRRAIAGGVDLVVACGGDGTVAAVASGMIDTGVPLAIIPAGTGNILARDLGIPLRFERALELITGDHEVINLDAMQVKDQVYVLNLGVGVSSNIMAKTDREQKRRFGMLAYIWNGLGQLTGFRLSSFAVQVDDKLFNLRASEIMVVNSSIVGIQHVPNTVDIDPTDGSLDVCIFRARTLWDLVVLTFNVLLGRKERSVGLRCAKATKRITIRSARRLVVQADGEIIGETPVEIKVLSGALRVIVPPRSA
;
A
#
# COMPACT_ATOMS: atom_id res chain seq x y z
N MET A 1 -45.91 6.11 10.86
CA MET A 1 -44.73 6.20 11.75
C MET A 1 -43.55 5.81 10.87
N GLU A 2 -42.78 6.76 10.47
CA GLU A 2 -41.50 6.48 9.77
C GLU A 2 -40.58 5.82 10.79
N GLU A 3 -40.02 4.66 10.45
CA GLU A 3 -38.93 4.06 11.25
C GLU A 3 -37.80 5.11 11.35
N PRO A 4 -37.26 5.34 12.55
CA PRO A 4 -36.14 6.26 12.70
C PRO A 4 -35.00 5.75 11.80
N ALA A 5 -34.54 6.60 10.89
CA ALA A 5 -33.42 6.28 9.99
C ALA A 5 -32.27 5.72 10.83
N GLN A 6 -31.88 4.48 10.53
CA GLN A 6 -30.84 3.80 11.29
C GLN A 6 -29.54 4.61 11.18
N LYS A 7 -29.02 5.07 12.31
CA LYS A 7 -27.78 5.86 12.33
C LYS A 7 -26.63 5.05 11.74
N LYS A 8 -25.94 5.63 10.78
CA LYS A 8 -24.74 5.00 10.17
C LYS A 8 -23.69 4.73 11.24
N LYS A 9 -23.12 3.52 11.26
CA LYS A 9 -22.15 3.08 12.28
C LYS A 9 -20.76 3.09 11.68
N VAL A 10 -19.84 3.80 12.32
CA VAL A 10 -18.44 3.96 11.88
C VAL A 10 -17.52 3.29 12.91
N PHE A 11 -16.61 2.46 12.43
CA PHE A 11 -15.48 1.96 13.22
C PHE A 11 -14.20 2.65 12.75
N LEU A 12 -13.63 3.50 13.60
CA LEU A 12 -12.45 4.27 13.32
C LEU A 12 -11.24 3.66 14.03
N VAL A 13 -10.25 3.25 13.24
CA VAL A 13 -8.95 2.77 13.73
C VAL A 13 -7.98 3.94 13.72
N ASP A 14 -7.61 4.44 14.90
CA ASP A 14 -6.58 5.49 15.04
C ASP A 14 -5.26 4.88 15.53
N ASN A 15 -4.17 5.22 14.83
CA ASN A 15 -2.83 4.89 15.25
C ASN A 15 -2.23 6.10 16.01
N PRO A 16 -2.16 6.06 17.36
CA PRO A 16 -1.80 7.22 18.16
C PRO A 16 -0.36 7.70 17.93
N VAL A 17 0.53 6.84 17.43
CA VAL A 17 1.93 7.20 17.13
C VAL A 17 2.13 7.76 15.73
N SER A 18 1.07 7.83 14.92
CA SER A 18 1.11 8.39 13.57
C SER A 18 0.80 9.88 13.58
N GLY A 19 1.55 10.65 12.77
CA GLY A 19 1.32 12.08 12.59
C GLY A 19 1.95 12.98 13.67
N THR A 20 1.69 14.27 13.53
CA THR A 20 2.20 15.32 14.44
C THR A 20 1.13 15.87 15.39
N THR A 21 -0.14 15.57 15.12
CA THR A 21 -1.27 16.02 15.94
C THR A 21 -1.47 15.04 17.09
N ASP A 22 -1.74 15.57 18.29
CA ASP A 22 -2.06 14.77 19.47
C ASP A 22 -3.27 13.87 19.19
N SER A 23 -3.16 12.59 19.60
CA SER A 23 -4.23 11.58 19.39
C SER A 23 -5.53 11.99 20.09
N PHE A 24 -5.44 12.63 21.26
CA PHE A 24 -6.61 13.12 21.97
C PHE A 24 -7.38 14.17 21.16
N ILE A 25 -6.66 15.15 20.58
CA ILE A 25 -7.27 16.21 19.75
C ILE A 25 -7.93 15.60 18.51
N ARG A 26 -7.27 14.62 17.88
CA ARG A 26 -7.83 13.91 16.73
C ARG A 26 -9.11 13.16 17.10
N ARG A 27 -9.10 12.46 18.22
CA ARG A 27 -10.25 11.70 18.70
C ARG A 27 -11.46 12.60 18.93
N GLU A 28 -11.28 13.72 19.60
CA GLU A 28 -12.36 14.70 19.82
C GLU A 28 -12.92 15.22 18.49
N ALA A 29 -12.03 15.56 17.54
CA ALA A 29 -12.44 16.02 16.21
C ALA A 29 -13.25 14.95 15.45
N PHE A 30 -12.87 13.67 15.54
CA PHE A 30 -13.63 12.57 14.94
C PHE A 30 -15.03 12.46 15.55
N LEU A 31 -15.11 12.40 16.87
CA LEU A 31 -16.39 12.23 17.57
C LEU A 31 -17.34 13.39 17.26
N GLN A 32 -16.83 14.61 17.34
CA GLN A 32 -17.62 15.80 17.00
C GLN A 32 -18.10 15.77 15.55
N HIS A 33 -17.23 15.48 14.59
CA HIS A 33 -17.58 15.47 13.18
C HIS A 33 -18.68 14.44 12.86
N PHE A 34 -18.54 13.21 13.36
CA PHE A 34 -19.55 12.16 13.12
C PHE A 34 -20.86 12.40 13.88
N GLU A 35 -20.80 13.01 15.06
CA GLU A 35 -22.00 13.42 15.81
C GLU A 35 -22.81 14.49 15.06
N GLU A 36 -22.15 15.51 14.50
CA GLU A 36 -22.76 16.55 13.66
C GLU A 36 -23.52 15.96 12.47
N HIS A 37 -23.03 14.84 11.91
CA HIS A 37 -23.68 14.12 10.82
C HIS A 37 -24.65 13.01 11.30
N GLN A 38 -24.90 12.92 12.59
CA GLN A 38 -25.76 11.92 13.23
C GLN A 38 -25.30 10.47 13.00
N TRP A 39 -24.01 10.24 12.83
CA TRP A 39 -23.39 8.91 12.73
C TRP A 39 -22.88 8.45 14.10
N ALA A 40 -22.97 7.16 14.39
CA ALA A 40 -22.37 6.57 15.58
C ALA A 40 -20.93 6.18 15.26
N CYS A 41 -19.97 6.71 16.00
CA CYS A 41 -18.55 6.42 15.81
C CYS A 41 -17.95 5.73 17.01
N GLU A 42 -17.36 4.56 16.79
CA GLU A 42 -16.50 3.86 17.74
C GLU A 42 -15.05 4.08 17.35
N VAL A 43 -14.24 4.62 18.26
CA VAL A 43 -12.81 4.86 18.05
C VAL A 43 -12.00 3.75 18.72
N TYR A 44 -11.25 3.00 17.92
CA TYR A 44 -10.29 1.98 18.34
C TYR A 44 -8.87 2.51 18.18
N GLU A 45 -8.15 2.66 19.28
CA GLU A 45 -6.73 2.99 19.27
C GLU A 45 -5.90 1.71 19.13
N THR A 46 -4.93 1.70 18.19
CA THR A 46 -4.10 0.52 17.97
C THR A 46 -3.21 0.24 19.17
N THR A 47 -3.21 -1.00 19.65
CA THR A 47 -2.38 -1.48 20.75
C THR A 47 -1.53 -2.67 20.32
N PRO A 48 -0.45 -2.99 21.06
CA PRO A 48 0.34 -4.20 20.78
C PRO A 48 -0.38 -5.51 21.12
N ASP A 49 -1.44 -5.45 21.92
CA ASP A 49 -2.07 -6.64 22.52
C ASP A 49 -3.05 -7.33 21.56
N GLU A 50 -3.52 -6.63 20.56
CA GLU A 50 -4.46 -7.14 19.57
C GLU A 50 -4.07 -6.77 18.14
N THR A 51 -4.32 -7.69 17.19
CA THR A 51 -4.12 -7.37 15.79
C THR A 51 -5.25 -6.47 15.29
N VAL A 52 -4.88 -5.40 14.58
CA VAL A 52 -5.84 -4.47 13.98
C VAL A 52 -6.86 -5.19 13.09
N SER A 53 -6.40 -6.19 12.32
CA SER A 53 -7.28 -6.97 11.43
C SER A 53 -8.36 -7.74 12.19
N ASP A 54 -8.09 -8.23 13.40
CA ASP A 54 -9.09 -8.94 14.21
C ASP A 54 -10.10 -7.97 14.82
N ALA A 55 -9.66 -6.81 15.29
CA ALA A 55 -10.54 -5.75 15.76
C ALA A 55 -11.51 -5.31 14.65
N VAL A 56 -11.00 -5.10 13.43
CA VAL A 56 -11.79 -4.72 12.26
C VAL A 56 -12.81 -5.81 11.91
N ARG A 57 -12.40 -7.09 11.87
CA ARG A 57 -13.32 -8.22 11.61
C ARG A 57 -14.47 -8.28 12.63
N ARG A 58 -14.17 -8.06 13.91
CA ARG A 58 -15.21 -8.03 14.97
C ARG A 58 -16.16 -6.87 14.76
N ALA A 59 -15.66 -5.68 14.46
CA ALA A 59 -16.50 -4.52 14.21
C ALA A 59 -17.43 -4.75 13.01
N ILE A 60 -16.92 -5.31 11.91
CA ILE A 60 -17.70 -5.65 10.72
C ILE A 60 -18.78 -6.70 11.05
N ALA A 61 -18.43 -7.74 11.82
CA ALA A 61 -19.40 -8.73 12.28
C ALA A 61 -20.46 -8.10 13.21
N GLY A 62 -20.14 -7.02 13.90
CA GLY A 62 -21.05 -6.19 14.69
C GLY A 62 -21.96 -5.26 13.87
N GLY A 63 -21.83 -5.25 12.54
CA GLY A 63 -22.69 -4.51 11.61
C GLY A 63 -22.33 -3.03 11.51
N VAL A 64 -21.05 -2.70 11.36
CA VAL A 64 -20.61 -1.34 11.00
C VAL A 64 -20.80 -1.11 9.50
N ASP A 65 -21.13 0.13 9.14
CA ASP A 65 -21.39 0.54 7.75
C ASP A 65 -20.15 1.10 7.06
N LEU A 66 -19.14 1.50 7.85
CA LEU A 66 -17.92 2.13 7.37
C LEU A 66 -16.77 1.83 8.33
N VAL A 67 -15.60 1.51 7.78
CA VAL A 67 -14.33 1.47 8.54
C VAL A 67 -13.46 2.63 8.11
N VAL A 68 -12.88 3.34 9.07
CA VAL A 68 -11.95 4.46 8.82
C VAL A 68 -10.57 4.08 9.33
N ALA A 69 -9.54 4.18 8.48
CA ALA A 69 -8.14 3.99 8.86
C ALA A 69 -7.45 5.36 9.01
N CYS A 70 -7.15 5.78 10.22
CA CYS A 70 -6.35 6.97 10.50
C CYS A 70 -4.92 6.57 10.85
N GLY A 71 -4.00 6.77 9.90
CA GLY A 71 -2.61 6.37 10.08
C GLY A 71 -1.78 6.47 8.81
N GLY A 72 -0.61 5.83 8.83
CA GLY A 72 0.23 5.65 7.65
C GLY A 72 -0.10 4.38 6.88
N ASP A 73 0.68 4.09 5.82
CA ASP A 73 0.47 2.96 4.92
C ASP A 73 0.38 1.61 5.67
N GLY A 74 1.18 1.40 6.72
CA GLY A 74 1.11 0.18 7.54
C GLY A 74 -0.21 0.03 8.31
N THR A 75 -0.80 1.13 8.81
CA THR A 75 -2.12 1.11 9.47
C THR A 75 -3.20 0.78 8.46
N VAL A 76 -3.14 1.40 7.27
CA VAL A 76 -4.08 1.13 6.18
C VAL A 76 -4.02 -0.34 5.74
N ALA A 77 -2.83 -0.89 5.58
CA ALA A 77 -2.65 -2.31 5.22
C ALA A 77 -3.20 -3.26 6.29
N ALA A 78 -2.98 -2.95 7.58
CA ALA A 78 -3.51 -3.75 8.69
C ALA A 78 -5.04 -3.73 8.75
N VAL A 79 -5.67 -2.57 8.54
CA VAL A 79 -7.13 -2.42 8.43
C VAL A 79 -7.64 -3.19 7.22
N ALA A 80 -7.02 -2.99 6.04
CA ALA A 80 -7.39 -3.66 4.80
C ALA A 80 -7.40 -5.19 4.95
N SER A 81 -6.42 -5.76 5.68
CA SER A 81 -6.38 -7.21 5.97
C SER A 81 -7.59 -7.74 6.74
N GLY A 82 -8.28 -6.89 7.48
CA GLY A 82 -9.52 -7.24 8.17
C GLY A 82 -10.78 -7.09 7.31
N MET A 83 -10.67 -6.44 6.12
CA MET A 83 -11.82 -6.00 5.31
C MET A 83 -12.02 -6.76 4.01
N ILE A 84 -11.11 -7.67 3.65
CA ILE A 84 -11.18 -8.40 2.37
C ILE A 84 -12.53 -9.06 2.17
N ASP A 85 -13.14 -8.82 1.01
CA ASP A 85 -14.41 -9.40 0.55
C ASP A 85 -15.62 -9.13 1.48
N THR A 86 -15.53 -8.15 2.39
CA THR A 86 -16.62 -7.82 3.33
C THR A 86 -17.69 -6.91 2.71
N GLY A 87 -17.37 -6.20 1.64
CA GLY A 87 -18.25 -5.22 1.02
C GLY A 87 -18.40 -3.91 1.82
N VAL A 88 -17.88 -3.83 3.05
CA VAL A 88 -17.87 -2.60 3.85
C VAL A 88 -16.84 -1.63 3.25
N PRO A 89 -17.16 -0.34 3.04
CA PRO A 89 -16.20 0.62 2.51
C PRO A 89 -15.12 0.99 3.55
N LEU A 90 -13.91 1.26 3.05
CA LEU A 90 -12.78 1.81 3.77
C LEU A 90 -12.62 3.28 3.44
N ALA A 91 -12.54 4.13 4.45
CA ALA A 91 -12.07 5.50 4.31
C ALA A 91 -10.65 5.62 4.89
N ILE A 92 -9.83 6.49 4.30
CA ILE A 92 -8.45 6.69 4.71
C ILE A 92 -8.25 8.13 5.15
N ILE A 93 -7.74 8.31 6.37
CA ILE A 93 -7.25 9.60 6.88
C ILE A 93 -5.73 9.52 7.00
N PRO A 94 -5.00 10.16 6.06
CA PRO A 94 -3.56 10.05 5.98
C PRO A 94 -2.88 10.76 7.15
N ALA A 95 -2.23 10.02 8.05
CA ALA A 95 -1.47 10.57 9.17
C ALA A 95 0.01 10.12 9.19
N GLY A 96 0.45 9.32 8.23
CA GLY A 96 1.84 8.85 8.12
C GLY A 96 2.74 9.82 7.34
N THR A 97 4.00 9.40 7.16
CA THR A 97 4.99 10.15 6.38
C THR A 97 4.86 9.90 4.87
N GLY A 98 4.58 8.66 4.46
CA GLY A 98 4.48 8.25 3.05
C GLY A 98 3.10 8.54 2.47
N ASN A 99 2.10 7.90 3.06
CA ASN A 99 0.70 7.95 2.63
C ASN A 99 0.56 7.67 1.13
N ILE A 100 1.27 6.62 0.67
CA ILE A 100 1.42 6.30 -0.75
C ILE A 100 0.05 6.01 -1.36
N LEU A 101 -0.72 5.11 -0.73
CA LEU A 101 -2.04 4.76 -1.21
C LEU A 101 -2.99 5.97 -1.27
N ALA A 102 -2.99 6.80 -0.24
CA ALA A 102 -3.83 7.99 -0.23
C ALA A 102 -3.47 8.97 -1.35
N ARG A 103 -2.17 9.16 -1.63
CA ARG A 103 -1.69 9.98 -2.75
C ARG A 103 -2.13 9.42 -4.09
N ASP A 104 -1.98 8.11 -4.30
CA ASP A 104 -2.35 7.45 -5.56
C ASP A 104 -3.85 7.53 -5.83
N LEU A 105 -4.66 7.45 -4.79
CA LEU A 105 -6.11 7.56 -4.89
C LEU A 105 -6.64 9.00 -4.86
N GLY A 106 -5.75 10.00 -4.80
CA GLY A 106 -6.14 11.42 -4.75
C GLY A 106 -6.82 11.85 -3.44
N ILE A 107 -6.71 11.03 -2.38
CA ILE A 107 -7.28 11.35 -1.07
C ILE A 107 -6.55 12.55 -0.46
N PRO A 108 -7.28 13.56 0.05
CA PRO A 108 -6.67 14.74 0.64
C PRO A 108 -5.73 14.38 1.79
N LEU A 109 -4.51 14.96 1.81
CA LEU A 109 -3.53 14.70 2.86
C LEU A 109 -3.76 15.55 4.12
N ARG A 110 -4.60 16.57 4.04
CA ARG A 110 -4.97 17.38 5.20
C ARG A 110 -6.10 16.68 5.95
N PHE A 111 -5.92 16.54 7.25
CA PHE A 111 -6.84 15.84 8.15
C PHE A 111 -8.31 16.28 7.96
N GLU A 112 -8.56 17.58 8.02
CA GLU A 112 -9.91 18.13 7.93
C GLU A 112 -10.56 17.81 6.58
N ARG A 113 -9.80 17.90 5.49
CA ARG A 113 -10.28 17.61 4.12
C ARG A 113 -10.53 16.12 3.91
N ALA A 114 -9.70 15.25 4.49
CA ALA A 114 -9.92 13.81 4.45
C ALA A 114 -11.17 13.40 5.25
N LEU A 115 -11.43 14.09 6.35
CA LEU A 115 -12.62 13.88 7.16
C LEU A 115 -13.88 14.38 6.46
N GLU A 116 -13.84 15.56 5.84
CA GLU A 116 -14.92 16.12 5.02
C GLU A 116 -15.28 15.19 3.84
N LEU A 117 -14.29 14.54 3.22
CA LEU A 117 -14.51 13.61 2.13
C LEU A 117 -15.40 12.42 2.55
N ILE A 118 -15.28 11.95 3.79
CA ILE A 118 -16.00 10.77 4.28
C ILE A 118 -17.51 11.03 4.35
N THR A 119 -17.91 12.22 4.76
CA THR A 119 -19.31 12.60 4.96
C THR A 119 -19.88 13.42 3.81
N GLY A 120 -19.01 13.98 2.97
CA GLY A 120 -19.36 14.78 1.80
C GLY A 120 -19.53 13.96 0.52
N ASP A 121 -19.32 14.63 -0.60
CA ASP A 121 -19.40 14.01 -1.93
C ASP A 121 -18.15 13.15 -2.19
N HIS A 122 -18.37 11.87 -2.50
CA HIS A 122 -17.31 10.89 -2.74
C HIS A 122 -17.76 9.78 -3.67
N GLU A 123 -16.80 9.08 -4.26
CA GLU A 123 -16.98 7.82 -4.97
C GLU A 123 -16.46 6.64 -4.17
N VAL A 124 -16.95 5.44 -4.46
CA VAL A 124 -16.40 4.20 -3.89
C VAL A 124 -15.86 3.36 -5.03
N ILE A 125 -14.56 3.12 -5.02
CA ILE A 125 -13.87 2.27 -5.99
C ILE A 125 -13.61 0.87 -5.41
N ASN A 126 -13.45 -0.12 -6.30
CA ASN A 126 -12.99 -1.45 -5.92
C ASN A 126 -11.48 -1.54 -6.15
N LEU A 127 -10.72 -1.61 -5.07
CA LEU A 127 -9.26 -1.68 -5.08
C LEU A 127 -8.80 -3.12 -5.10
N ASP A 128 -7.83 -3.43 -5.95
CA ASP A 128 -7.15 -4.71 -5.96
C ASP A 128 -6.18 -4.81 -4.76
N ALA A 129 -5.83 -6.02 -4.39
CA ALA A 129 -4.87 -6.27 -3.33
C ALA A 129 -4.06 -7.53 -3.64
N MET A 130 -3.00 -7.75 -2.89
CA MET A 130 -2.19 -8.97 -2.94
C MET A 130 -2.23 -9.68 -1.59
N GLN A 131 -2.37 -11.01 -1.63
CA GLN A 131 -2.31 -11.86 -0.45
C GLN A 131 -1.05 -12.70 -0.46
N VAL A 132 -0.31 -12.67 0.65
CA VAL A 132 0.81 -13.57 0.92
C VAL A 132 0.52 -14.28 2.23
N LYS A 133 0.32 -15.60 2.17
CA LYS A 133 -0.18 -16.40 3.30
C LYS A 133 -1.52 -15.83 3.79
N ASP A 134 -1.60 -15.41 5.05
CA ASP A 134 -2.80 -14.89 5.69
C ASP A 134 -2.83 -13.36 5.77
N GLN A 135 -1.85 -12.67 5.19
CA GLN A 135 -1.74 -11.22 5.22
C GLN A 135 -2.00 -10.59 3.87
N VAL A 136 -2.59 -9.40 3.90
CA VAL A 136 -2.91 -8.62 2.71
C VAL A 136 -2.03 -7.37 2.63
N TYR A 137 -1.62 -7.06 1.41
CA TYR A 137 -0.81 -5.90 1.06
C TYR A 137 -1.46 -5.17 -0.09
N VAL A 138 -1.38 -3.84 -0.08
CA VAL A 138 -2.13 -2.99 -1.02
C VAL A 138 -1.23 -2.13 -1.92
N LEU A 139 0.06 -2.03 -1.62
CA LEU A 139 0.98 -1.18 -2.39
C LEU A 139 1.91 -1.99 -3.28
N ASN A 140 2.91 -2.64 -2.69
CA ASN A 140 3.92 -3.35 -3.46
C ASN A 140 4.60 -4.47 -2.66
N LEU A 141 5.18 -5.43 -3.41
CA LEU A 141 6.06 -6.44 -2.87
C LEU A 141 7.36 -6.44 -3.68
N GLY A 142 8.50 -6.48 -3.00
CA GLY A 142 9.82 -6.46 -3.62
C GLY A 142 10.69 -7.64 -3.20
N VAL A 143 11.50 -8.16 -4.15
CA VAL A 143 12.50 -9.21 -3.93
C VAL A 143 13.79 -8.85 -4.62
N GLY A 144 14.84 -8.56 -3.85
CA GLY A 144 16.14 -8.23 -4.43
C GLY A 144 16.87 -7.12 -3.70
N VAL A 145 17.25 -6.07 -4.41
CA VAL A 145 18.07 -4.97 -3.85
C VAL A 145 17.30 -4.17 -2.80
N SER A 146 16.03 -3.83 -3.08
CA SER A 146 15.20 -3.04 -2.16
C SER A 146 15.03 -3.74 -0.81
N SER A 147 14.72 -5.02 -0.83
CA SER A 147 14.53 -5.84 0.36
C SER A 147 15.84 -5.99 1.16
N ASN A 148 16.98 -6.11 0.49
CA ASN A 148 18.28 -6.19 1.15
C ASN A 148 18.68 -4.86 1.82
N ILE A 149 18.37 -3.73 1.18
CA ILE A 149 18.58 -2.40 1.77
C ILE A 149 17.69 -2.25 3.01
N MET A 150 16.44 -2.67 2.91
CA MET A 150 15.49 -2.61 4.01
C MET A 150 15.91 -3.47 5.20
N ALA A 151 16.39 -4.70 4.97
CA ALA A 151 16.86 -5.60 6.00
C ALA A 151 18.05 -5.07 6.82
N LYS A 152 18.83 -4.15 6.22
CA LYS A 152 20.01 -3.56 6.84
C LYS A 152 19.76 -2.16 7.43
N THR A 153 18.58 -1.58 7.22
CA THR A 153 18.21 -0.26 7.71
C THR A 153 17.54 -0.37 9.07
N ASP A 154 18.13 0.24 10.10
CA ASP A 154 17.62 0.22 11.47
C ASP A 154 16.28 0.98 11.57
N ARG A 155 15.33 0.44 12.38
CA ARG A 155 13.99 1.04 12.59
C ARG A 155 14.06 2.50 13.06
N GLU A 156 15.08 2.84 13.84
CA GLU A 156 15.27 4.18 14.37
C GLU A 156 15.71 5.20 13.31
N GLN A 157 16.56 4.77 12.36
CA GLN A 157 16.95 5.57 11.20
C GLN A 157 15.79 5.79 10.23
N LYS A 158 14.94 4.78 10.04
CA LYS A 158 13.73 4.86 9.21
C LYS A 158 12.74 5.92 9.73
N ARG A 159 12.58 6.01 11.06
CA ARG A 159 11.70 7.01 11.71
C ARG A 159 12.25 8.43 11.64
N ARG A 160 13.58 8.61 11.68
CA ARG A 160 14.23 9.92 11.77
C ARG A 160 14.50 10.58 10.42
N PHE A 161 14.76 9.81 9.37
CA PHE A 161 15.19 10.31 8.06
C PHE A 161 14.30 9.90 6.89
N GLY A 162 13.23 9.12 7.12
CA GLY A 162 12.27 8.73 6.08
C GLY A 162 12.93 8.16 4.82
N MET A 163 12.47 8.58 3.65
CA MET A 163 12.98 8.13 2.35
C MET A 163 14.46 8.49 2.11
N LEU A 164 14.98 9.56 2.73
CA LEU A 164 16.39 9.96 2.62
C LEU A 164 17.33 8.94 3.28
N ALA A 165 16.94 8.28 4.37
CA ALA A 165 17.72 7.20 4.96
C ALA A 165 17.86 6.00 4.01
N TYR A 166 16.82 5.72 3.24
CA TYR A 166 16.82 4.70 2.20
C TYR A 166 17.84 4.99 1.10
N ILE A 167 17.85 6.22 0.61
CA ILE A 167 18.78 6.68 -0.42
C ILE A 167 20.22 6.65 0.13
N TRP A 168 20.45 7.14 1.35
CA TRP A 168 21.78 7.22 1.96
C TRP A 168 22.38 5.85 2.26
N ASN A 169 21.59 4.93 2.84
CA ASN A 169 22.04 3.55 3.09
C ASN A 169 22.21 2.75 1.78
N GLY A 170 21.41 3.03 0.76
CA GLY A 170 21.58 2.50 -0.59
C GLY A 170 22.90 2.95 -1.22
N LEU A 171 23.25 4.22 -1.08
CA LEU A 171 24.52 4.80 -1.56
C LEU A 171 25.77 4.18 -0.89
N GLY A 172 25.68 3.87 0.41
CA GLY A 172 26.80 3.26 1.15
C GLY A 172 27.08 1.79 0.83
N GLN A 173 26.19 1.09 0.14
CA GLN A 173 26.33 -0.33 -0.23
C GLN A 173 26.68 -0.56 -1.71
N LEU A 174 27.34 0.39 -2.35
CA LEU A 174 27.59 0.50 -3.77
C LEU A 174 28.54 -0.50 -4.41
N THR A 175 28.94 -1.55 -3.72
CA THR A 175 29.74 -2.63 -4.31
C THR A 175 28.85 -3.65 -5.03
N GLY A 176 28.34 -3.24 -6.20
CA GLY A 176 27.82 -4.14 -7.24
C GLY A 176 26.44 -4.72 -7.00
N PHE A 177 25.43 -4.21 -7.72
CA PHE A 177 24.14 -4.91 -7.89
C PHE A 177 24.39 -6.28 -8.56
N ARG A 178 24.30 -7.35 -7.78
CA ARG A 178 24.43 -8.71 -8.32
C ARG A 178 23.09 -9.14 -8.90
N LEU A 179 23.06 -9.46 -10.18
CA LEU A 179 21.91 -10.10 -10.78
C LEU A 179 21.73 -11.48 -10.18
N SER A 180 20.60 -11.74 -9.57
CA SER A 180 20.17 -13.06 -9.10
C SER A 180 19.39 -13.78 -10.18
N SER A 181 19.43 -15.12 -10.19
CA SER A 181 18.62 -15.96 -11.06
C SER A 181 17.28 -16.20 -10.42
N PHE A 182 16.22 -15.92 -11.14
CA PHE A 182 14.84 -16.08 -10.72
C PHE A 182 14.07 -17.00 -11.65
N ALA A 183 13.16 -17.79 -11.08
CA ALA A 183 12.05 -18.42 -11.76
C ALA A 183 10.78 -17.72 -11.29
N VAL A 184 10.19 -16.90 -12.16
CA VAL A 184 8.98 -16.13 -11.88
C VAL A 184 7.83 -16.74 -12.67
N GLN A 185 6.82 -17.24 -11.97
CA GLN A 185 5.59 -17.70 -12.58
C GLN A 185 4.56 -16.57 -12.43
N VAL A 186 3.97 -16.15 -13.54
CA VAL A 186 2.88 -15.18 -13.62
C VAL A 186 1.69 -15.89 -14.25
N ASP A 187 0.68 -16.15 -13.45
CA ASP A 187 -0.44 -17.04 -13.81
C ASP A 187 0.06 -18.39 -14.36
N ASP A 188 -0.20 -18.71 -15.62
CA ASP A 188 0.20 -19.97 -16.26
C ASP A 188 1.58 -19.87 -16.99
N LYS A 189 2.25 -18.69 -16.95
CA LYS A 189 3.50 -18.47 -17.68
C LYS A 189 4.69 -18.48 -16.74
N LEU A 190 5.71 -19.29 -17.07
CA LEU A 190 6.97 -19.36 -16.34
C LEU A 190 8.08 -18.60 -17.08
N PHE A 191 8.76 -17.72 -16.36
CA PHE A 191 9.90 -16.93 -16.85
C PHE A 191 11.16 -17.26 -16.03
N ASN A 192 12.19 -17.79 -16.70
CA ASN A 192 13.52 -17.92 -16.12
C ASN A 192 14.38 -16.75 -16.55
N LEU A 193 14.86 -15.96 -15.60
CA LEU A 193 15.52 -14.70 -15.90
C LEU A 193 16.57 -14.33 -14.84
N ARG A 194 17.42 -13.35 -15.18
CA ARG A 194 18.34 -12.71 -14.22
C ARG A 194 17.91 -11.26 -14.01
N ALA A 195 17.76 -10.87 -12.77
CA ALA A 195 17.33 -9.54 -12.37
C ALA A 195 18.08 -9.07 -11.12
N SER A 196 18.11 -7.77 -10.91
CA SER A 196 18.53 -7.14 -9.65
C SER A 196 17.36 -7.04 -8.66
N GLU A 197 16.14 -6.87 -9.20
CA GLU A 197 14.91 -6.72 -8.43
C GLU A 197 13.71 -7.28 -9.20
N ILE A 198 12.80 -7.93 -8.49
CA ILE A 198 11.44 -8.23 -8.94
C ILE A 198 10.50 -7.45 -8.03
N MET A 199 9.62 -6.66 -8.60
CA MET A 199 8.56 -5.96 -7.86
C MET A 199 7.20 -6.40 -8.38
N VAL A 200 6.30 -6.69 -7.46
CA VAL A 200 4.87 -6.83 -7.72
C VAL A 200 4.22 -5.56 -7.21
N VAL A 201 3.51 -4.87 -8.06
CA VAL A 201 3.05 -3.51 -7.82
C VAL A 201 1.54 -3.43 -8.07
N ASN A 202 0.84 -2.83 -7.12
CA ASN A 202 -0.59 -2.53 -7.21
C ASN A 202 -0.86 -1.02 -7.20
N SER A 203 0.11 -0.22 -6.82
CA SER A 203 0.03 1.23 -6.71
C SER A 203 1.24 1.86 -7.40
N SER A 204 1.25 3.16 -7.60
CA SER A 204 2.39 3.81 -8.26
C SER A 204 3.70 3.49 -7.52
N ILE A 205 4.74 3.19 -8.27
CA ILE A 205 6.03 2.68 -7.72
C ILE A 205 6.66 3.67 -6.74
N VAL A 206 6.30 4.94 -6.80
CA VAL A 206 6.98 6.02 -6.06
C VAL A 206 6.00 7.01 -5.41
N GLY A 207 4.68 6.77 -5.41
CA GLY A 207 3.68 7.74 -4.93
C GLY A 207 3.64 9.01 -5.79
N ILE A 208 4.11 8.94 -7.02
CA ILE A 208 4.09 10.03 -8.00
C ILE A 208 2.99 9.71 -8.99
N GLN A 209 1.85 10.37 -8.85
CA GLN A 209 0.77 10.28 -9.81
C GLN A 209 1.23 10.81 -11.18
N HIS A 210 0.84 10.11 -12.23
CA HIS A 210 0.90 10.61 -13.61
C HIS A 210 2.29 11.08 -14.10
N VAL A 211 3.30 10.22 -14.01
CA VAL A 211 4.44 10.41 -14.89
C VAL A 211 3.98 9.96 -16.28
N PRO A 212 3.79 10.89 -17.23
CA PRO A 212 3.32 10.54 -18.57
C PRO A 212 4.24 9.47 -19.17
N ASN A 213 3.66 8.43 -19.78
CA ASN A 213 4.37 7.33 -20.43
C ASN A 213 5.19 6.38 -19.53
N THR A 214 4.92 6.29 -18.22
CA THR A 214 5.38 5.19 -17.36
C THR A 214 4.50 3.94 -17.49
N VAL A 215 4.83 2.88 -16.77
CA VAL A 215 3.94 1.73 -16.66
C VAL A 215 2.61 2.22 -16.09
N ASP A 216 1.54 2.01 -16.83
CA ASP A 216 0.19 2.39 -16.43
C ASP A 216 -0.30 1.37 -15.41
N ILE A 217 -0.05 1.66 -14.15
CA ILE A 217 -0.46 0.82 -13.02
C ILE A 217 -1.80 1.36 -12.55
N ASP A 218 -2.83 0.56 -12.71
CA ASP A 218 -4.19 0.86 -12.26
C ASP A 218 -4.57 -0.12 -11.15
N PRO A 219 -4.70 0.34 -9.90
CA PRO A 219 -5.03 -0.53 -8.77
C PRO A 219 -6.49 -1.03 -8.78
N THR A 220 -7.24 -0.78 -9.85
CA THR A 220 -8.67 -1.12 -9.98
C THR A 220 -8.96 -1.99 -11.21
N ASP A 221 -7.94 -2.42 -11.96
CA ASP A 221 -8.11 -3.13 -13.24
C ASP A 221 -8.18 -4.67 -13.09
N GLY A 222 -8.18 -5.18 -11.86
CA GLY A 222 -8.25 -6.61 -11.55
C GLY A 222 -6.91 -7.34 -11.70
N SER A 223 -5.80 -6.63 -11.78
CA SER A 223 -4.48 -7.21 -12.00
C SER A 223 -3.38 -6.57 -11.15
N LEU A 224 -2.28 -7.32 -10.94
CA LEU A 224 -1.04 -6.79 -10.37
C LEU A 224 0.04 -6.72 -11.44
N ASP A 225 0.86 -5.68 -11.40
CA ASP A 225 1.98 -5.52 -12.32
C ASP A 225 3.26 -6.17 -11.77
N VAL A 226 3.79 -7.18 -12.47
CA VAL A 226 5.06 -7.84 -12.14
C VAL A 226 6.18 -7.19 -12.92
N CYS A 227 6.95 -6.34 -12.28
CA CYS A 227 8.00 -5.53 -12.89
C CYS A 227 9.39 -6.10 -12.58
N ILE A 228 10.19 -6.31 -13.61
CA ILE A 228 11.52 -6.92 -13.58
C ILE A 228 12.56 -5.84 -13.86
N PHE A 229 13.46 -5.63 -12.90
CA PHE A 229 14.52 -4.64 -13.00
C PHE A 229 15.88 -5.32 -13.21
N ARG A 230 16.67 -4.81 -14.17
CA ARG A 230 17.99 -5.34 -14.53
C ARG A 230 19.10 -4.29 -14.39
N ALA A 231 19.07 -3.49 -13.33
CA ALA A 231 20.17 -2.58 -13.02
C ALA A 231 21.39 -3.38 -12.56
N ARG A 232 22.58 -3.09 -13.12
CA ARG A 232 23.86 -3.69 -12.73
C ARG A 232 24.73 -2.72 -11.97
N THR A 233 24.47 -1.45 -12.13
CA THR A 233 25.20 -0.35 -11.50
C THR A 233 24.22 0.66 -10.93
N LEU A 234 24.71 1.53 -10.05
CA LEU A 234 23.93 2.70 -9.61
C LEU A 234 23.58 3.61 -10.77
N TRP A 235 24.47 3.74 -11.72
CA TRP A 235 24.22 4.57 -12.89
C TRP A 235 23.04 4.04 -13.69
N ASP A 236 22.92 2.71 -13.82
CA ASP A 236 21.73 2.10 -14.44
C ASP A 236 20.45 2.46 -13.68
N LEU A 237 20.51 2.48 -12.34
CA LEU A 237 19.37 2.86 -11.51
C LEU A 237 19.03 4.35 -11.66
N VAL A 238 20.05 5.23 -11.66
CA VAL A 238 19.87 6.67 -11.90
C VAL A 238 19.29 6.92 -13.30
N VAL A 239 19.83 6.27 -14.31
CA VAL A 239 19.33 6.38 -15.70
C VAL A 239 17.91 5.85 -15.81
N LEU A 240 17.60 4.72 -15.14
CA LEU A 240 16.27 4.15 -15.11
C LEU A 240 15.28 5.12 -14.45
N THR A 241 15.61 5.63 -13.26
CA THR A 241 14.80 6.62 -12.55
C THR A 241 14.58 7.87 -13.39
N PHE A 242 15.64 8.38 -14.00
CA PHE A 242 15.56 9.57 -14.86
C PHE A 242 14.70 9.33 -16.11
N ASN A 243 14.82 8.15 -16.75
CA ASN A 243 13.98 7.78 -17.89
C ASN A 243 12.51 7.60 -17.47
N VAL A 244 12.25 7.01 -16.30
CA VAL A 244 10.92 6.90 -15.73
C VAL A 244 10.34 8.29 -15.49
N LEU A 245 11.08 9.20 -14.86
CA LEU A 245 10.64 10.58 -14.59
C LEU A 245 10.39 11.39 -15.87
N LEU A 246 11.13 11.10 -16.95
CA LEU A 246 10.97 11.75 -18.27
C LEU A 246 9.94 11.04 -19.17
N GLY A 247 9.27 10.00 -18.70
CA GLY A 247 8.29 9.26 -19.49
C GLY A 247 8.86 8.49 -20.69
N ARG A 248 10.15 8.15 -20.69
CA ARG A 248 10.84 7.50 -21.83
C ARG A 248 10.82 5.97 -21.70
N LYS A 249 9.65 5.32 -21.86
CA LYS A 249 9.47 3.86 -21.76
C LYS A 249 10.41 3.07 -22.68
N GLU A 250 10.52 3.47 -23.94
CA GLU A 250 11.24 2.71 -24.97
C GLU A 250 12.76 2.66 -24.76
N ARG A 251 13.32 3.56 -23.97
CA ARG A 251 14.77 3.63 -23.69
C ARG A 251 15.17 2.98 -22.35
N SER A 252 14.21 2.46 -21.59
CA SER A 252 14.49 1.77 -20.33
C SER A 252 14.93 0.34 -20.58
N VAL A 253 16.16 0.15 -21.01
CA VAL A 253 16.79 -1.15 -21.37
C VAL A 253 16.74 -2.18 -20.22
N GLY A 254 16.21 -1.84 -19.06
CA GLY A 254 16.22 -2.69 -17.87
C GLY A 254 14.87 -2.94 -17.19
N LEU A 255 13.75 -2.39 -17.70
CA LEU A 255 12.42 -2.57 -17.08
C LEU A 255 11.49 -3.34 -18.02
N ARG A 256 10.90 -4.42 -17.52
CA ARG A 256 9.82 -5.15 -18.19
C ARG A 256 8.75 -5.46 -17.16
N CYS A 257 7.48 -5.20 -17.48
CA CYS A 257 6.35 -5.56 -16.64
C CYS A 257 5.41 -6.51 -17.38
N ALA A 258 4.71 -7.34 -16.59
CA ALA A 258 3.68 -8.27 -17.05
C ALA A 258 2.54 -8.23 -16.04
N LYS A 259 1.29 -8.27 -16.52
CA LYS A 259 0.10 -8.30 -15.66
C LYS A 259 -0.20 -9.71 -15.18
N ALA A 260 -0.53 -9.86 -13.91
CA ALA A 260 -1.00 -11.08 -13.26
C ALA A 260 -2.43 -10.88 -12.78
N THR A 261 -3.30 -11.84 -13.07
CA THR A 261 -4.73 -11.79 -12.70
C THR A 261 -5.14 -12.85 -11.67
N LYS A 262 -4.26 -13.82 -11.40
CA LYS A 262 -4.57 -14.93 -10.49
C LYS A 262 -3.50 -15.11 -9.43
N ARG A 263 -2.27 -15.41 -9.85
CA ARG A 263 -1.20 -15.82 -8.95
C ARG A 263 0.19 -15.51 -9.50
N ILE A 264 1.08 -15.15 -8.60
CA ILE A 264 2.48 -14.94 -8.88
C ILE A 264 3.30 -15.81 -7.94
N THR A 265 4.30 -16.55 -8.47
CA THR A 265 5.27 -17.26 -7.64
C THR A 265 6.67 -16.79 -8.00
N ILE A 266 7.43 -16.35 -7.00
CA ILE A 266 8.82 -15.91 -7.18
C ILE A 266 9.74 -16.88 -6.45
N ARG A 267 10.59 -17.56 -7.21
CA ARG A 267 11.65 -18.43 -6.69
C ARG A 267 13.01 -17.87 -7.11
N SER A 268 14.00 -18.03 -6.27
CA SER A 268 15.38 -17.62 -6.55
C SER A 268 16.36 -18.74 -6.23
N ALA A 269 17.52 -18.74 -6.90
CA ALA A 269 18.57 -19.74 -6.69
C ALA A 269 19.15 -19.69 -5.26
N ARG A 270 19.10 -18.53 -4.59
CA ARG A 270 19.45 -18.32 -3.20
C ARG A 270 18.25 -17.75 -2.47
N ARG A 271 18.12 -17.99 -1.18
CA ARG A 271 17.10 -17.31 -0.37
C ARG A 271 17.35 -15.81 -0.39
N LEU A 272 16.36 -15.05 -0.79
CA LEU A 272 16.36 -13.60 -0.82
C LEU A 272 15.25 -13.07 0.05
N VAL A 273 15.54 -12.01 0.76
CA VAL A 273 14.55 -11.32 1.60
C VAL A 273 13.42 -10.80 0.73
N VAL A 274 12.20 -10.95 1.21
CA VAL A 274 10.97 -10.43 0.61
C VAL A 274 10.44 -9.31 1.50
N GLN A 275 10.12 -8.19 0.91
CA GLN A 275 9.43 -7.09 1.57
C GLN A 275 8.05 -6.87 0.94
N ALA A 276 7.07 -6.43 1.73
CA ALA A 276 5.79 -5.94 1.24
C ALA A 276 5.35 -4.72 2.06
N ASP A 277 4.81 -3.71 1.40
CA ASP A 277 4.33 -2.43 1.96
C ASP A 277 5.31 -1.80 2.97
N GLY A 278 6.61 -2.00 2.73
CA GLY A 278 7.67 -1.45 3.58
C GLY A 278 8.02 -2.30 4.80
N GLU A 279 7.59 -3.55 4.88
CA GLU A 279 7.94 -4.50 5.93
C GLU A 279 8.59 -5.77 5.38
N ILE A 280 9.49 -6.39 6.14
CA ILE A 280 10.07 -7.68 5.78
C ILE A 280 9.08 -8.78 6.16
N ILE A 281 8.65 -9.58 5.17
CA ILE A 281 7.63 -10.61 5.33
C ILE A 281 8.19 -12.04 5.24
N GLY A 282 9.47 -12.19 4.99
CA GLY A 282 10.16 -13.47 4.92
C GLY A 282 11.19 -13.54 3.80
N GLU A 283 11.36 -14.74 3.25
CA GLU A 283 12.32 -15.03 2.18
C GLU A 283 11.66 -15.83 1.06
N THR A 284 12.30 -15.80 -0.13
CA THR A 284 11.90 -16.66 -1.25
C THR A 284 12.04 -18.16 -0.90
N PRO A 285 11.16 -19.05 -1.42
CA PRO A 285 10.10 -18.76 -2.39
C PRO A 285 8.91 -18.02 -1.76
N VAL A 286 8.27 -17.13 -2.51
CA VAL A 286 7.03 -16.45 -2.13
C VAL A 286 5.95 -16.70 -3.18
N GLU A 287 4.74 -16.96 -2.68
CA GLU A 287 3.53 -17.08 -3.50
C GLU A 287 2.59 -15.92 -3.13
N ILE A 288 2.07 -15.26 -4.16
CA ILE A 288 1.21 -14.08 -4.07
C ILE A 288 -0.07 -14.41 -4.83
N LYS A 289 -1.21 -14.29 -4.15
CA LYS A 289 -2.52 -14.38 -4.76
C LYS A 289 -3.00 -12.98 -5.12
N VAL A 290 -3.52 -12.81 -6.32
CA VAL A 290 -4.21 -11.58 -6.74
C VAL A 290 -5.60 -11.58 -6.16
N LEU A 291 -5.98 -10.52 -5.48
CA LEU A 291 -7.32 -10.29 -4.95
C LEU A 291 -7.94 -9.13 -5.73
N SER A 292 -8.66 -9.44 -6.79
CA SER A 292 -9.28 -8.45 -7.67
C SER A 292 -10.47 -7.79 -6.99
N GLY A 293 -10.49 -6.45 -6.94
CA GLY A 293 -11.59 -5.64 -6.40
C GLY A 293 -11.95 -5.95 -4.94
N ALA A 294 -11.00 -6.49 -4.16
CA ALA A 294 -11.25 -7.06 -2.84
C ALA A 294 -11.55 -6.04 -1.74
N LEU A 295 -11.27 -4.76 -1.98
CA LEU A 295 -11.49 -3.67 -1.03
C LEU A 295 -12.33 -2.58 -1.69
N ARG A 296 -13.35 -2.11 -1.00
CA ARG A 296 -14.11 -0.91 -1.39
C ARG A 296 -13.51 0.29 -0.69
N VAL A 297 -13.06 1.30 -1.44
CA VAL A 297 -12.36 2.46 -0.88
C VAL A 297 -13.04 3.76 -1.27
N ILE A 298 -13.25 4.65 -0.30
CA ILE A 298 -13.78 6.00 -0.52
C ILE A 298 -12.70 6.88 -1.12
N VAL A 299 -13.00 7.52 -2.24
CA VAL A 299 -12.10 8.43 -2.96
C VAL A 299 -12.82 9.71 -3.37
N PRO A 300 -12.10 10.81 -3.66
CA PRO A 300 -12.70 11.99 -4.23
C PRO A 300 -13.41 11.67 -5.56
N PRO A 301 -14.51 12.40 -5.89
CA PRO A 301 -15.15 12.26 -7.18
C PRO A 301 -14.13 12.53 -8.30
N ARG A 302 -14.13 11.69 -9.33
CA ARG A 302 -13.32 11.95 -10.52
C ARG A 302 -13.84 13.22 -11.17
N SER A 303 -13.00 14.26 -11.25
CA SER A 303 -13.34 15.46 -12.03
C SER A 303 -13.60 15.02 -13.47
N ALA A 304 -14.82 15.32 -13.96
CA ALA A 304 -15.26 15.02 -15.32
C ALA A 304 -14.42 15.79 -16.36
#